data_4292e7493a7b14102be38475ab6c3f6e
#
_entry.id   4292e7493a7b14102be38475ab6c3f6e
#
_cell.length_a   1.000
_cell.length_b   1.000
_cell.length_c   1.000
_cell.angle_alpha   90.00
_cell.angle_beta   90.00
_cell.angle_gamma   90.00
#
_symmetry.space_group_name_H-M   'P 1'
#
loop_
_entity.id
_entity.type
_entity.pdbx_description
1 polymer ?
#
loop_
_entity_poly.entity_id
_entity_poly.type
_entity_poly.pdbx_seq_one_letter_code
_entity_poly.pdbx_strand_id
1 'polypeptide(L)'
;LGLISTILKERPKKKLNTEIFNVMSTRRSTRKFSKNPIEMWKIDKILAAADTAPTAGNYQGLEIFYVRSNAKKDSLVKAANNQPYVKTPMVLVFCMNPGRIKLDFPKDVILKFSIQDATLAAAYSQLAASALGLSSIWIGMFDEEKVKKIVGTDLRPTSLLCIGYPIKKRPPKSRRHLKELIHVVD
;
A
#
# COMPACT_ATOMS: atom_id res chain seq x y z
N LEU A 1 -2.43 -20.80 -7.94
CA LEU A 1 -2.61 -20.53 -9.41
C LEU A 1 -3.96 -19.90 -9.75
N GLY A 2 -4.99 -20.01 -8.89
CA GLY A 2 -6.35 -19.54 -9.20
C GLY A 2 -6.52 -18.01 -9.19
N LEU A 3 -5.98 -17.30 -8.20
CA LEU A 3 -6.19 -15.84 -8.03
C LEU A 3 -5.45 -15.00 -9.06
N ILE A 4 -4.22 -15.36 -9.42
CA ILE A 4 -3.44 -14.64 -10.45
C ILE A 4 -4.13 -14.77 -11.82
N SER A 5 -4.73 -15.93 -12.15
CA SER A 5 -5.47 -16.11 -13.39
C SER A 5 -6.76 -15.28 -13.44
N THR A 6 -7.40 -15.04 -12.30
CA THR A 6 -8.61 -14.22 -12.19
C THR A 6 -8.27 -12.72 -12.33
N ILE A 7 -7.14 -12.29 -11.74
CA ILE A 7 -6.65 -10.90 -11.85
C ILE A 7 -6.36 -10.52 -13.32
N LEU A 8 -5.95 -11.48 -14.14
CA LEU A 8 -5.58 -11.24 -15.55
C LEU A 8 -6.75 -11.38 -16.54
N LYS A 9 -7.88 -12.01 -16.16
CA LYS A 9 -8.96 -12.37 -17.12
C LYS A 9 -9.90 -11.24 -17.52
N GLU A 10 -10.09 -10.22 -16.70
CA GLU A 10 -10.95 -9.09 -17.06
C GLU A 10 -10.13 -7.93 -17.66
N ARG A 11 -10.14 -7.81 -18.96
CA ARG A 11 -9.53 -6.67 -19.67
C ARG A 11 -10.52 -5.50 -19.68
N PRO A 12 -10.26 -4.36 -19.01
CA PRO A 12 -11.04 -3.15 -19.21
C PRO A 12 -10.82 -2.61 -20.63
N LYS A 13 -11.85 -1.97 -21.20
CA LYS A 13 -11.81 -1.38 -22.56
C LYS A 13 -10.71 -0.33 -22.78
N LYS A 14 -10.06 0.16 -21.71
CA LYS A 14 -8.92 1.10 -21.76
C LYS A 14 -7.62 0.33 -21.56
N LYS A 15 -6.65 0.51 -22.46
CA LYS A 15 -5.33 -0.15 -22.38
C LYS A 15 -4.65 0.22 -21.05
N LEU A 16 -4.68 -0.71 -20.10
CA LEU A 16 -3.95 -0.58 -18.84
C LEU A 16 -2.49 -0.98 -19.04
N ASN A 17 -1.60 -0.29 -18.36
CA ASN A 17 -0.20 -0.67 -18.34
C ASN A 17 -0.02 -1.83 -17.35
N THR A 18 0.01 -3.05 -17.87
CA THR A 18 0.11 -4.30 -17.09
C THR A 18 1.53 -4.87 -17.06
N GLU A 19 2.48 -4.27 -17.77
CA GLU A 19 3.87 -4.69 -17.74
C GLU A 19 4.51 -4.27 -16.41
N ILE A 20 4.95 -5.24 -15.64
CA ILE A 20 5.45 -5.02 -14.28
C ILE A 20 6.62 -4.02 -14.22
N PHE A 21 7.60 -4.12 -15.13
CA PHE A 21 8.75 -3.20 -15.15
C PHE A 21 8.34 -1.77 -15.52
N ASN A 22 7.38 -1.62 -16.42
CA ASN A 22 6.85 -0.33 -16.80
C ASN A 22 6.02 0.28 -15.66
N VAL A 23 5.22 -0.53 -14.96
CA VAL A 23 4.50 -0.11 -13.75
C VAL A 23 5.48 0.41 -12.69
N MET A 24 6.52 -0.34 -12.39
CA MET A 24 7.54 0.03 -11.40
C MET A 24 8.26 1.33 -11.79
N SER A 25 8.67 1.48 -13.06
CA SER A 25 9.41 2.65 -13.53
C SER A 25 8.55 3.91 -13.63
N THR A 26 7.26 3.77 -13.94
CA THR A 26 6.34 4.90 -14.14
C THR A 26 5.55 5.31 -12.89
N ARG A 27 5.45 4.45 -11.88
CA ARG A 27 4.78 4.74 -10.60
C ARG A 27 5.37 6.00 -9.95
N ARG A 28 4.50 6.90 -9.50
CA ARG A 28 4.87 8.16 -8.82
C ARG A 28 4.02 8.37 -7.57
N SER A 29 4.64 8.93 -6.54
CA SER A 29 3.93 9.44 -5.38
C SER A 29 3.14 10.69 -5.76
N THR A 30 1.81 10.63 -5.61
CA THR A 30 0.88 11.71 -5.98
C THR A 30 0.24 12.29 -4.74
N ARG A 31 0.08 13.61 -4.67
CA ARG A 31 -0.52 14.35 -3.55
C ARG A 31 -1.75 15.16 -3.95
N LYS A 32 -2.17 15.08 -5.23
CA LYS A 32 -3.38 15.74 -5.74
C LYS A 32 -4.22 14.70 -6.47
N PHE A 33 -5.37 14.39 -5.90
CA PHE A 33 -6.29 13.38 -6.40
C PHE A 33 -7.62 14.01 -6.79
N SER A 34 -8.29 13.45 -7.79
CA SER A 34 -9.67 13.79 -8.09
C SER A 34 -10.59 13.21 -7.01
N LYS A 35 -11.81 13.74 -6.95
CA LYS A 35 -12.86 13.22 -6.06
C LYS A 35 -13.60 12.02 -6.65
N ASN A 36 -13.26 11.60 -7.88
CA ASN A 36 -13.92 10.50 -8.55
C ASN A 36 -13.79 9.22 -7.72
N PRO A 37 -14.88 8.49 -7.51
CA PRO A 37 -14.83 7.19 -6.83
C PRO A 37 -13.99 6.22 -7.65
N ILE A 38 -13.40 5.26 -6.94
CA ILE A 38 -12.70 4.13 -7.57
C ILE A 38 -13.73 3.02 -7.76
N GLU A 39 -13.73 2.41 -8.94
CA GLU A 39 -14.61 1.28 -9.26
C GLU A 39 -14.31 0.09 -8.32
N MET A 40 -15.35 -0.59 -7.84
CA MET A 40 -15.21 -1.69 -6.89
C MET A 40 -14.24 -2.76 -7.36
N TRP A 41 -14.32 -3.16 -8.64
CA TRP A 41 -13.41 -4.17 -9.18
C TRP A 41 -11.91 -3.79 -9.10
N LYS A 42 -11.58 -2.48 -9.14
CA LYS A 42 -10.20 -2.01 -8.92
C LYS A 42 -9.81 -2.11 -7.45
N ILE A 43 -10.73 -1.75 -6.55
CA ILE A 43 -10.53 -1.89 -5.11
C ILE A 43 -10.24 -3.36 -4.77
N ASP A 44 -11.07 -4.27 -5.28
CA ASP A 44 -10.92 -5.71 -5.04
C ASP A 44 -9.57 -6.23 -5.57
N LYS A 45 -9.14 -5.78 -6.77
CA LYS A 45 -7.83 -6.14 -7.33
C LYS A 45 -6.66 -5.60 -6.50
N ILE A 46 -6.77 -4.39 -5.96
CA ILE A 46 -5.74 -3.81 -5.09
C ILE A 46 -5.62 -4.60 -3.78
N LEU A 47 -6.75 -4.97 -3.18
CA LEU A 47 -6.78 -5.76 -1.95
C LEU A 47 -6.26 -7.18 -2.21
N ALA A 48 -6.67 -7.81 -3.30
CA ALA A 48 -6.16 -9.12 -3.71
C ALA A 48 -4.64 -9.09 -3.97
N ALA A 49 -4.12 -8.00 -4.55
CA ALA A 49 -2.68 -7.86 -4.75
C ALA A 49 -1.90 -7.78 -3.42
N ALA A 50 -2.48 -7.14 -2.39
CA ALA A 50 -1.87 -7.12 -1.06
C ALA A 50 -1.71 -8.53 -0.48
N ASP A 51 -2.70 -9.39 -0.69
CA ASP A 51 -2.71 -10.78 -0.22
C ASP A 51 -1.66 -11.66 -0.92
N THR A 52 -1.25 -11.29 -2.13
CA THR A 52 -0.20 -12.02 -2.87
C THR A 52 1.23 -11.67 -2.45
N ALA A 53 1.41 -10.69 -1.58
CA ALA A 53 2.74 -10.33 -1.09
C ALA A 53 3.38 -11.49 -0.32
N PRO A 54 4.69 -11.76 -0.50
CA PRO A 54 5.35 -12.78 0.31
C PRO A 54 5.41 -12.35 1.78
N THR A 55 5.26 -13.34 2.67
CA THR A 55 5.30 -13.12 4.11
C THR A 55 6.17 -14.16 4.80
N ALA A 56 6.70 -13.84 5.97
CA ALA A 56 7.54 -14.75 6.74
C ALA A 56 6.80 -16.05 7.05
N GLY A 57 7.34 -17.18 6.59
CA GLY A 57 6.73 -18.51 6.75
C GLY A 57 5.30 -18.61 6.20
N ASN A 58 4.87 -17.72 5.33
CA ASN A 58 3.50 -17.62 4.82
C ASN A 58 2.44 -17.39 5.92
N TYR A 59 2.79 -16.70 7.02
CA TYR A 59 1.91 -16.46 8.15
C TYR A 59 1.02 -15.20 8.03
N GLN A 60 1.25 -14.36 7.03
CA GLN A 60 0.55 -13.08 6.83
C GLN A 60 0.47 -12.26 8.12
N GLY A 61 1.64 -11.94 8.71
CA GLY A 61 1.79 -11.23 9.97
C GLY A 61 1.35 -9.77 9.93
N LEU A 62 0.22 -9.48 9.32
CA LEU A 62 -0.31 -8.13 9.09
C LEU A 62 -1.83 -8.10 9.12
N GLU A 63 -2.38 -6.88 9.25
CA GLU A 63 -3.80 -6.58 9.03
C GLU A 63 -3.94 -5.33 8.16
N ILE A 64 -5.01 -5.27 7.36
CA ILE A 64 -5.30 -4.16 6.46
C ILE A 64 -6.66 -3.57 6.81
N PHE A 65 -6.70 -2.30 7.17
CA PHE A 65 -7.94 -1.58 7.45
C PHE A 65 -8.28 -0.67 6.29
N TYR A 66 -9.40 -0.95 5.61
CA TYR A 66 -9.94 -0.08 4.57
C TYR A 66 -10.86 0.97 5.17
N VAL A 67 -10.39 2.22 5.22
CA VAL A 67 -11.14 3.34 5.80
C VAL A 67 -12.05 3.96 4.76
N ARG A 68 -13.36 3.69 4.88
CA ARG A 68 -14.40 4.22 3.96
C ARG A 68 -15.02 5.52 4.46
N SER A 69 -15.22 5.66 5.78
CA SER A 69 -15.86 6.81 6.41
C SER A 69 -15.09 8.10 6.17
N ASN A 70 -15.78 9.14 5.66
CA ASN A 70 -15.19 10.46 5.46
C ASN A 70 -14.76 11.09 6.80
N ALA A 71 -15.54 10.93 7.86
CA ALA A 71 -15.20 11.44 9.20
C ALA A 71 -13.90 10.81 9.73
N LYS A 72 -13.72 9.48 9.54
CA LYS A 72 -12.48 8.81 9.90
C LYS A 72 -11.31 9.26 9.02
N LYS A 73 -11.51 9.51 7.72
CA LYS A 73 -10.47 10.07 6.85
C LYS A 73 -10.06 11.49 7.29
N ASP A 74 -11.00 12.33 7.71
CA ASP A 74 -10.71 13.66 8.27
C ASP A 74 -9.88 13.55 9.57
N SER A 75 -10.17 12.56 10.41
CA SER A 75 -9.37 12.26 11.60
C SER A 75 -7.98 11.76 11.25
N LEU A 76 -7.84 10.93 10.20
CA LEU A 76 -6.53 10.47 9.69
C LEU A 76 -5.70 11.63 9.12
N VAL A 77 -6.32 12.63 8.46
CA VAL A 77 -5.60 13.84 8.03
C VAL A 77 -4.92 14.50 9.23
N LYS A 78 -5.64 14.66 10.34
CA LYS A 78 -5.09 15.25 11.58
C LYS A 78 -3.99 14.37 12.19
N ALA A 79 -4.20 13.06 12.26
CA ALA A 79 -3.21 12.11 12.74
C ALA A 79 -1.94 12.07 11.89
N ALA A 80 -2.05 12.35 10.58
CA ALA A 80 -0.94 12.40 9.64
C ALA A 80 -0.43 13.84 9.44
N ASN A 81 -0.25 14.60 10.49
CA ASN A 81 0.33 15.96 10.49
C ASN A 81 -0.40 16.93 9.55
N ASN A 82 -1.74 16.86 9.55
CA ASN A 82 -2.61 17.69 8.71
C ASN A 82 -2.33 17.59 7.19
N GLN A 83 -1.88 16.42 6.72
CA GLN A 83 -1.62 16.19 5.30
C GLN A 83 -2.95 15.98 4.53
N PRO A 84 -3.42 16.98 3.74
CA PRO A 84 -4.77 16.94 3.17
C PRO A 84 -4.97 15.84 2.13
N TYR A 85 -3.89 15.34 1.55
CA TYR A 85 -3.91 14.26 0.57
C TYR A 85 -4.16 12.86 1.18
N VAL A 86 -4.33 12.76 2.51
CA VAL A 86 -4.86 11.55 3.16
C VAL A 86 -6.34 11.36 2.82
N LYS A 87 -7.10 12.46 2.61
CA LYS A 87 -8.51 12.38 2.23
C LYS A 87 -8.68 12.03 0.74
N THR A 88 -8.47 10.77 0.42
CA THR A 88 -8.60 10.21 -0.94
C THR A 88 -9.80 9.27 -1.03
N PRO A 89 -10.24 8.89 -2.25
CA PRO A 89 -11.31 7.89 -2.41
C PRO A 89 -11.04 6.59 -1.65
N MET A 90 -9.80 6.07 -1.70
CA MET A 90 -9.41 4.85 -0.99
C MET A 90 -8.23 5.12 -0.04
N VAL A 91 -8.39 4.76 1.23
CA VAL A 91 -7.34 4.84 2.26
C VAL A 91 -7.21 3.47 2.92
N LEU A 92 -6.02 2.90 2.85
CA LEU A 92 -5.65 1.66 3.53
C LEU A 92 -4.66 1.99 4.66
N VAL A 93 -4.89 1.41 5.82
CA VAL A 93 -3.95 1.41 6.95
C VAL A 93 -3.41 0.01 7.09
N PHE A 94 -2.11 -0.13 6.96
CA PHE A 94 -1.41 -1.40 7.14
C PHE A 94 -0.86 -1.45 8.55
N CYS A 95 -1.19 -2.51 9.27
CA CYS A 95 -0.73 -2.74 10.63
C CYS A 95 0.07 -4.03 10.70
N MET A 96 1.13 -4.03 11.50
CA MET A 96 1.80 -5.29 11.86
C MET A 96 0.93 -6.10 12.82
N ASN A 97 0.89 -7.42 12.62
CA ASN A 97 0.24 -8.37 13.51
C ASN A 97 1.19 -9.54 13.84
N PRO A 98 2.17 -9.32 14.74
CA PRO A 98 3.16 -10.34 15.07
C PRO A 98 2.54 -11.59 15.72
N GLY A 99 1.36 -11.46 16.33
CA GLY A 99 0.64 -12.59 16.94
C GLY A 99 0.21 -13.68 15.94
N ARG A 100 0.17 -13.39 14.64
CA ARG A 100 -0.10 -14.38 13.58
C ARG A 100 1.11 -15.24 13.24
N ILE A 101 2.34 -14.73 13.48
CA ILE A 101 3.57 -15.44 13.11
C ILE A 101 3.88 -16.48 14.18
N LYS A 102 3.75 -17.76 13.84
CA LYS A 102 3.96 -18.92 14.73
C LYS A 102 5.33 -19.57 14.50
N LEU A 103 6.36 -18.73 14.35
CA LEU A 103 7.74 -19.19 14.24
C LEU A 103 8.42 -19.06 15.61
N ASP A 104 9.29 -20.03 15.92
CA ASP A 104 10.09 -20.01 17.15
C ASP A 104 11.35 -19.14 16.95
N PHE A 105 11.15 -17.82 17.01
CA PHE A 105 12.19 -16.83 16.90
C PHE A 105 12.10 -15.80 18.06
N PRO A 106 13.19 -15.11 18.38
CA PRO A 106 13.17 -13.99 19.31
C PRO A 106 12.12 -12.94 18.95
N LYS A 107 11.53 -12.30 19.94
CA LYS A 107 10.43 -11.35 19.77
C LYS A 107 10.74 -10.21 18.78
N ASP A 108 11.94 -9.67 18.82
CA ASP A 108 12.41 -8.62 17.92
C ASP A 108 12.45 -9.09 16.45
N VAL A 109 12.82 -10.36 16.21
CA VAL A 109 12.80 -10.97 14.89
C VAL A 109 11.36 -11.11 14.36
N ILE A 110 10.43 -11.57 15.23
CA ILE A 110 9.00 -11.66 14.87
C ILE A 110 8.43 -10.28 14.57
N LEU A 111 8.75 -9.25 15.35
CA LEU A 111 8.35 -7.86 15.08
C LEU A 111 8.89 -7.36 13.73
N LYS A 112 10.17 -7.64 13.44
CA LYS A 112 10.80 -7.30 12.16
C LYS A 112 10.06 -7.96 10.99
N PHE A 113 9.76 -9.25 11.06
CA PHE A 113 9.02 -9.96 10.02
C PHE A 113 7.63 -9.36 9.80
N SER A 114 6.90 -9.08 10.87
CA SER A 114 5.57 -8.50 10.79
C SER A 114 5.56 -7.10 10.15
N ILE A 115 6.57 -6.27 10.42
CA ILE A 115 6.74 -4.97 9.74
C ILE A 115 7.03 -5.18 8.26
N GLN A 116 7.89 -6.15 7.91
CA GLN A 116 8.22 -6.47 6.51
C GLN A 116 6.99 -6.97 5.75
N ASP A 117 6.22 -7.88 6.34
CA ASP A 117 4.97 -8.39 5.78
C ASP A 117 4.01 -7.25 5.44
N ALA A 118 3.73 -6.37 6.41
CA ALA A 118 2.87 -5.21 6.21
C ALA A 118 3.41 -4.23 5.14
N THR A 119 4.72 -4.06 5.08
CA THR A 119 5.40 -3.20 4.11
C THR A 119 5.28 -3.77 2.70
N LEU A 120 5.50 -5.08 2.54
CA LEU A 120 5.38 -5.74 1.24
C LEU A 120 3.94 -5.72 0.73
N ALA A 121 2.96 -6.02 1.57
CA ALA A 121 1.54 -5.92 1.21
C ALA A 121 1.15 -4.51 0.73
N ALA A 122 1.61 -3.47 1.42
CA ALA A 122 1.39 -2.08 1.01
C ALA A 122 2.09 -1.74 -0.32
N ALA A 123 3.31 -2.27 -0.56
CA ALA A 123 4.03 -2.07 -1.82
C ALA A 123 3.32 -2.76 -3.00
N TYR A 124 2.83 -3.99 -2.81
CA TYR A 124 2.05 -4.71 -3.81
C TYR A 124 0.73 -3.97 -4.14
N SER A 125 0.02 -3.49 -3.12
CA SER A 125 -1.17 -2.63 -3.32
C SER A 125 -0.84 -1.37 -4.13
N GLN A 126 0.32 -0.76 -3.86
CA GLN A 126 0.76 0.44 -4.56
C GLN A 126 1.06 0.18 -6.05
N LEU A 127 1.69 -0.94 -6.37
CA LEU A 127 1.97 -1.36 -7.75
C LEU A 127 0.67 -1.70 -8.48
N ALA A 128 -0.23 -2.44 -7.84
CA ALA A 128 -1.54 -2.77 -8.39
C ALA A 128 -2.36 -1.52 -8.70
N ALA A 129 -2.40 -0.55 -7.80
CA ALA A 129 -3.06 0.73 -8.05
C ALA A 129 -2.48 1.45 -9.28
N SER A 130 -1.15 1.44 -9.44
CA SER A 130 -0.47 2.04 -10.61
C SER A 130 -0.82 1.30 -11.90
N ALA A 131 -0.83 -0.03 -11.90
CA ALA A 131 -1.22 -0.86 -13.03
C ALA A 131 -2.66 -0.61 -13.47
N LEU A 132 -3.54 -0.29 -12.52
CA LEU A 132 -4.95 0.00 -12.76
C LEU A 132 -5.22 1.48 -13.16
N GLY A 133 -4.17 2.25 -13.46
CA GLY A 133 -4.28 3.65 -13.89
C GLY A 133 -4.57 4.63 -12.76
N LEU A 134 -4.47 4.18 -11.51
CA LEU A 134 -4.55 5.02 -10.32
C LEU A 134 -3.17 5.55 -9.92
N SER A 135 -3.15 6.41 -8.93
CA SER A 135 -1.92 6.85 -8.27
C SER A 135 -2.09 6.72 -6.76
N SER A 136 -0.96 6.71 -6.08
CA SER A 136 -0.95 6.58 -4.63
C SER A 136 0.09 7.48 -3.98
N ILE A 137 -0.05 7.68 -2.68
CA ILE A 137 0.96 8.21 -1.79
C ILE A 137 1.11 7.30 -0.58
N TRP A 138 2.33 6.93 -0.27
CA TRP A 138 2.70 6.26 0.97
C TRP A 138 2.98 7.29 2.06
N ILE A 139 2.38 7.11 3.22
CA ILE A 139 2.59 7.96 4.39
C ILE A 139 3.11 7.07 5.51
N GLY A 140 4.31 7.39 5.98
CA GLY A 140 4.97 6.71 7.12
C GLY A 140 5.12 7.61 8.35
N MET A 141 4.74 8.90 8.23
CA MET A 141 4.82 9.83 9.36
C MET A 141 3.42 10.22 9.82
N PHE A 142 3.01 9.69 10.96
CA PHE A 142 1.72 9.93 11.60
C PHE A 142 1.80 9.60 13.09
N ASP A 143 0.83 10.03 13.86
CA ASP A 143 0.61 9.66 15.26
C ASP A 143 0.00 8.25 15.31
N GLU A 144 0.81 7.25 15.69
CA GLU A 144 0.41 5.84 15.71
C GLU A 144 -0.78 5.60 16.64
N GLU A 145 -0.81 6.23 17.82
CA GLU A 145 -1.88 6.03 18.81
C GLU A 145 -3.21 6.61 18.34
N LYS A 146 -3.17 7.76 17.66
CA LYS A 146 -4.39 8.30 17.03
C LYS A 146 -4.88 7.40 15.91
N VAL A 147 -3.99 6.89 15.07
CA VAL A 147 -4.38 5.98 13.98
C VAL A 147 -5.02 4.70 14.54
N LYS A 148 -4.44 4.08 15.57
CA LYS A 148 -5.04 2.91 16.26
C LYS A 148 -6.48 3.19 16.69
N LYS A 149 -6.70 4.31 17.40
CA LYS A 149 -8.05 4.71 17.86
C LYS A 149 -9.03 4.93 16.70
N ILE A 150 -8.57 5.54 15.60
CA ILE A 150 -9.42 5.82 14.42
C ILE A 150 -9.89 4.52 13.75
N VAL A 151 -8.99 3.56 13.57
CA VAL A 151 -9.32 2.29 12.91
C VAL A 151 -9.92 1.25 13.87
N GLY A 152 -9.75 1.43 15.19
CA GLY A 152 -10.30 0.56 16.24
C GLY A 152 -9.45 -0.71 16.43
N THR A 153 -8.15 -0.56 16.63
CA THR A 153 -7.23 -1.69 16.83
C THR A 153 -6.11 -1.32 17.80
N ASP A 154 -5.56 -2.32 18.47
CA ASP A 154 -4.33 -2.20 19.27
C ASP A 154 -3.06 -2.51 18.45
N LEU A 155 -3.22 -2.97 17.21
CA LEU A 155 -2.10 -3.30 16.33
C LEU A 155 -1.36 -2.03 15.91
N ARG A 156 -0.04 -2.12 15.84
CA ARG A 156 0.81 -1.00 15.44
C ARG A 156 0.70 -0.73 13.93
N PRO A 157 0.25 0.47 13.52
CA PRO A 157 0.22 0.85 12.11
C PRO A 157 1.65 1.09 11.59
N THR A 158 1.94 0.58 10.40
CA THR A 158 3.24 0.73 9.72
C THR A 158 3.18 1.78 8.62
N SER A 159 2.04 1.92 7.97
CA SER A 159 1.85 2.89 6.89
C SER A 159 0.38 3.14 6.57
N LEU A 160 0.12 4.34 6.00
CA LEU A 160 -1.12 4.64 5.30
C LEU A 160 -0.84 4.69 3.80
N LEU A 161 -1.65 4.00 3.01
CA LEU A 161 -1.62 4.08 1.56
C LEU A 161 -2.91 4.76 1.06
N CYS A 162 -2.73 5.96 0.50
CA CYS A 162 -3.83 6.77 -0.02
C CYS A 162 -3.86 6.66 -1.54
N ILE A 163 -4.99 6.27 -2.10
CA ILE A 163 -5.13 5.88 -3.51
C ILE A 163 -6.29 6.65 -4.15
N GLY A 164 -6.11 7.06 -5.40
CA GLY A 164 -7.12 7.75 -6.18
C GLY A 164 -6.67 8.05 -7.61
N TYR A 165 -7.55 8.64 -8.38
CA TYR A 165 -7.20 9.15 -9.71
C TYR A 165 -6.36 10.42 -9.60
N PRO A 166 -5.18 10.50 -10.24
CA PRO A 166 -4.36 11.70 -10.20
C PRO A 166 -4.99 12.82 -11.01
N ILE A 167 -5.00 14.06 -10.48
CA ILE A 167 -5.39 15.24 -11.26
C ILE A 167 -4.36 15.52 -12.36
N LYS A 168 -3.06 15.31 -12.03
CA LYS A 168 -1.95 15.48 -12.97
C LYS A 168 -0.89 14.41 -12.72
N LYS A 169 -0.43 13.77 -13.78
CA LYS A 169 0.72 12.85 -13.71
C LYS A 169 1.99 13.65 -13.37
N ARG A 170 2.78 13.14 -12.45
CA ARG A 170 4.08 13.72 -12.10
C ARG A 170 5.18 13.21 -13.02
N PRO A 171 6.11 14.07 -13.43
CA PRO A 171 7.28 13.63 -14.18
C PRO A 171 8.16 12.72 -13.33
N PRO A 172 9.01 11.90 -13.96
CA PRO A 172 10.02 11.13 -13.25
C PRO A 172 10.96 12.08 -12.47
N LYS A 173 11.41 11.62 -11.31
CA LYS A 173 12.48 12.26 -10.55
C LYS A 173 13.77 11.49 -10.78
N SER A 174 14.89 12.22 -10.77
CA SER A 174 16.22 11.61 -10.76
C SER A 174 16.34 10.62 -9.59
N ARG A 175 17.07 9.57 -9.81
CA ARG A 175 17.45 8.59 -8.82
C ARG A 175 18.95 8.59 -8.65
N ARG A 176 19.42 8.17 -7.48
CA ARG A 176 20.82 7.84 -7.28
C ARG A 176 21.26 6.80 -8.33
N HIS A 177 22.47 6.90 -8.83
CA HIS A 177 22.97 5.99 -9.84
C HIS A 177 23.01 4.55 -9.29
N LEU A 178 22.62 3.58 -10.12
CA LEU A 178 22.48 2.19 -9.68
C LEU A 178 23.80 1.61 -9.13
N LYS A 179 24.94 1.99 -9.73
CA LYS A 179 26.28 1.59 -9.27
C LYS A 179 26.63 2.05 -7.85
N GLU A 180 25.97 3.10 -7.34
CA GLU A 180 26.15 3.58 -5.97
C GLU A 180 25.30 2.80 -4.95
N LEU A 181 24.36 2.00 -5.42
CA LEU A 181 23.46 1.19 -4.60
C LEU A 181 23.88 -0.27 -4.52
N ILE A 182 24.54 -0.76 -5.57
CA ILE A 182 24.89 -2.17 -5.70
C ILE A 182 26.38 -2.33 -5.39
N HIS A 183 26.68 -3.17 -4.43
CA HIS A 183 28.01 -3.58 -4.07
C HIS A 183 28.12 -5.07 -4.38
N VAL A 184 29.07 -5.42 -5.25
CA VAL A 184 29.41 -6.82 -5.53
C VAL A 184 30.42 -7.26 -4.47
N VAL A 185 30.16 -8.39 -3.86
CA VAL A 185 31.06 -9.03 -2.89
C VAL A 185 31.39 -10.41 -3.48
N ASP A 186 32.67 -10.60 -3.79
CA ASP A 186 33.23 -11.85 -4.34
C ASP A 186 33.76 -12.76 -3.23
#